data_4c2c32fba96db367bf7730631bbb742c
#
_entry.id   4c2c32fba96db367bf7730631bbb742c
#
_cell.length_a   1.000
_cell.length_b   1.000
_cell.length_c   1.000
_cell.angle_alpha   90.00
_cell.angle_beta   90.00
_cell.angle_gamma   90.00
#
_symmetry.space_group_name_H-M   'P 1'
#
loop_
_entity.id
_entity.type
_entity.pdbx_description
1 polymer ?
#
loop_
_entity_poly.entity_id
_entity_poly.type
_entity_poly.pdbx_seq_one_letter_code
_entity_poly.pdbx_strand_id
1 'polypeptide(L)' 'MGMVYKINVLKALKDKGYSTYRIKNEKLLSQSTLQKLREGKPVSWENIEAFCRLLEIQPGDLLEYKTDTTENE' A
#
# COMPACT_ATOMS: atom_id res chain seq x y z
N MET A 1 -3.92 -0.94 -17.30
CA MET A 1 -5.27 -0.83 -16.73
C MET A 1 -5.34 -1.56 -15.40
N GLY A 2 -5.96 -0.94 -14.41
CA GLY A 2 -6.14 -1.58 -13.12
C GLY A 2 -5.79 -0.67 -11.97
N MET A 3 -5.82 -1.25 -10.77
CA MET A 3 -5.53 -0.49 -9.55
C MET A 3 -4.04 -0.37 -9.36
N VAL A 4 -3.61 0.82 -8.98
CA VAL A 4 -2.20 1.08 -8.69
C VAL A 4 -2.10 1.87 -7.39
N TYR A 5 -0.94 1.83 -6.77
CA TYR A 5 -0.69 2.63 -5.58
C TYR A 5 -0.34 4.06 -6.00
N LYS A 6 -0.98 5.02 -5.36
CA LYS A 6 -0.69 6.43 -5.60
C LYS A 6 0.58 6.88 -4.92
N ILE A 7 0.95 6.18 -3.85
CA ILE A 7 2.11 6.53 -3.03
C ILE A 7 2.94 5.28 -2.81
N ASN A 8 4.18 5.50 -2.38
CA ASN A 8 5.02 4.40 -1.93
C ASN A 8 4.63 4.08 -0.49
N VAL A 9 3.86 3.02 -0.31
CA VAL A 9 3.28 2.70 1.00
C VAL A 9 4.37 2.44 2.04
N LEU A 10 5.41 1.69 1.66
CA LEU A 10 6.49 1.40 2.61
C LEU A 10 7.22 2.66 3.05
N LYS A 11 7.45 3.57 2.11
CA LYS A 11 8.09 4.84 2.45
C LYS A 11 7.20 5.68 3.34
N ALA A 12 5.90 5.71 3.04
CA ALA A 12 4.94 6.47 3.85
C ALA A 12 4.88 5.92 5.28
N LEU A 13 4.89 4.59 5.41
CA LEU A 13 4.91 3.96 6.73
C LEU A 13 6.19 4.32 7.48
N LYS A 14 7.33 4.27 6.80
CA LYS A 14 8.60 4.61 7.41
C LYS A 14 8.61 6.07 7.88
N ASP A 15 8.07 6.97 7.07
CA ASP A 15 7.99 8.39 7.41
C ASP A 15 7.12 8.62 8.64
N LYS A 16 6.17 7.73 8.90
CA LYS A 16 5.31 7.79 10.08
C LYS A 16 5.93 7.08 11.30
N GLY A 17 7.12 6.54 11.13
CA GLY A 17 7.80 5.84 12.23
C GLY A 17 7.62 4.34 12.20
N TYR A 18 7.01 3.78 11.18
CA TYR A 18 6.82 2.34 11.05
C TYR A 18 7.86 1.78 10.10
N SER A 19 9.07 1.58 10.60
CA SER A 19 10.12 0.96 9.79
C SER A 19 9.78 -0.51 9.53
N THR A 20 10.45 -1.10 8.54
CA THR A 20 10.26 -2.51 8.24
C THR A 20 10.54 -3.37 9.47
N TYR A 21 11.60 -3.01 10.20
CA TYR A 21 11.98 -3.72 11.42
C TYR A 21 10.82 -3.68 12.44
N ARG A 22 10.26 -2.49 12.66
CA ARG A 22 9.17 -2.33 13.61
C ARG A 22 7.92 -3.09 13.17
N ILE A 23 7.62 -3.03 11.87
CA ILE A 23 6.46 -3.74 11.32
C ILE A 23 6.59 -5.24 11.58
N LYS A 24 7.79 -5.80 11.37
CA LYS A 24 8.02 -7.22 11.60
C LYS A 24 7.98 -7.55 13.08
N ASN A 25 8.62 -6.74 13.91
CA ASN A 25 8.70 -6.98 15.35
C ASN A 25 7.33 -6.94 16.00
N GLU A 26 6.51 -5.97 15.63
CA GLU A 26 5.19 -5.79 16.22
C GLU A 26 4.11 -6.55 15.45
N LYS A 27 4.52 -7.27 14.42
CA LYS A 27 3.61 -8.08 13.60
C LYS A 27 2.45 -7.28 13.05
N LEU A 28 2.75 -6.06 12.62
CA LEU A 28 1.73 -5.18 12.06
C LEU A 28 1.26 -5.64 10.69
N LEU A 29 2.20 -6.16 9.89
CA LEU A 29 1.91 -6.69 8.56
C LEU A 29 2.70 -7.98 8.37
N SER A 30 2.17 -8.88 7.55
CA SER A 30 2.85 -10.14 7.26
C SER A 30 3.99 -9.92 6.25
N GLN A 31 4.91 -10.88 6.20
CA GLN A 31 5.99 -10.87 5.22
C GLN A 31 5.44 -10.86 3.80
N SER A 32 4.38 -11.62 3.60
CA SER A 32 3.71 -11.69 2.30
C SER A 32 3.22 -10.32 1.88
N THR A 33 2.60 -9.58 2.79
CA THR A 33 2.11 -8.23 2.51
C THR A 33 3.25 -7.29 2.17
N LEU A 34 4.34 -7.36 2.93
CA LEU A 34 5.51 -6.52 2.67
C LEU A 34 6.08 -6.80 1.27
N GLN A 35 6.13 -8.08 0.90
CA GLN A 35 6.64 -8.45 -0.42
C GLN A 35 5.74 -7.91 -1.51
N LYS A 36 4.42 -7.99 -1.33
CA LYS A 36 3.49 -7.47 -2.31
C LYS A 36 3.65 -5.96 -2.48
N LEU A 37 3.87 -5.25 -1.38
CA LEU A 37 4.10 -3.81 -1.45
C LEU A 37 5.37 -3.48 -2.23
N ARG A 38 6.43 -4.25 -2.02
CA ARG A 38 7.69 -4.04 -2.74
C ARG A 38 7.51 -4.27 -4.24
N GLU A 39 6.65 -5.20 -4.60
CA GLU A 39 6.42 -5.57 -5.99
C GLU A 39 5.28 -4.81 -6.64
N GLY A 40 4.59 -3.98 -5.87
CA GLY A 40 3.44 -3.23 -6.38
C GLY A 40 2.24 -4.10 -6.66
N LYS A 41 2.12 -5.23 -5.98
CA LYS A 41 1.04 -6.18 -6.22
C LYS A 41 -0.18 -5.90 -5.34
N PRO A 42 -1.35 -6.39 -5.75
CA PRO A 42 -2.57 -6.20 -4.97
C PRO A 42 -2.49 -6.84 -3.59
N VAL A 43 -3.20 -6.26 -2.64
CA VAL A 43 -3.29 -6.76 -1.28
C VAL A 43 -4.76 -6.91 -0.92
N SER A 44 -5.03 -7.52 0.24
CA SER A 44 -6.39 -7.75 0.68
C SER A 44 -7.03 -6.47 1.22
N TRP A 45 -8.35 -6.49 1.34
CA TRP A 45 -9.08 -5.39 1.98
C TRP A 45 -8.57 -5.13 3.38
N GLU A 46 -8.27 -6.20 4.11
CA GLU A 46 -7.77 -6.08 5.47
C GLU A 46 -6.44 -5.35 5.51
N ASN A 47 -5.58 -5.61 4.53
CA ASN A 47 -4.30 -4.92 4.45
C ASN A 47 -4.50 -3.45 4.11
N ILE A 48 -5.44 -3.15 3.20
CA ILE A 48 -5.74 -1.77 2.85
C ILE A 48 -6.25 -1.03 4.08
N GLU A 49 -7.12 -1.67 4.85
CA GLU A 49 -7.63 -1.07 6.08
C GLU A 49 -6.49 -0.79 7.05
N ALA A 50 -5.57 -1.73 7.19
CA ALA A 50 -4.42 -1.55 8.07
C ALA A 50 -3.56 -0.37 7.63
N PHE A 51 -3.30 -0.24 6.34
CA PHE A 51 -2.52 0.88 5.83
C PHE A 51 -3.20 2.20 6.13
N CYS A 52 -4.52 2.27 5.90
CA CYS A 52 -5.28 3.50 6.16
C CYS A 52 -5.23 3.86 7.63
N ARG A 53 -5.36 2.86 8.50
CA ARG A 53 -5.32 3.09 9.93
C ARG A 53 -3.94 3.57 10.39
N LEU A 54 -2.89 2.91 9.92
CA LEU A 54 -1.54 3.26 10.33
C LEU A 54 -1.10 4.62 9.78
N LEU A 55 -1.50 4.92 8.55
CA LEU A 55 -1.12 6.17 7.90
C LEU A 55 -2.13 7.28 8.15
N GLU A 56 -3.30 6.96 8.70
CA GLU A 56 -4.37 7.92 8.96
C GLU A 56 -4.82 8.61 7.68
N ILE A 57 -5.02 7.81 6.63
CA ILE A 57 -5.47 8.31 5.33
C ILE A 57 -6.67 7.49 4.85
N GLN A 58 -7.29 7.99 3.80
CA GLN A 58 -8.40 7.29 3.15
C GLN A 58 -7.88 6.42 2.00
N PRO A 59 -8.62 5.37 1.62
CA PRO A 59 -8.19 4.52 0.50
C PRO A 59 -7.94 5.30 -0.78
N GLY A 60 -8.68 6.38 -1.01
CA GLY A 60 -8.47 7.22 -2.18
C GLY A 60 -7.14 7.95 -2.20
N ASP A 61 -6.50 8.09 -1.04
CA ASP A 61 -5.18 8.67 -0.95
C ASP A 61 -4.09 7.63 -1.19
N LEU A 62 -4.46 6.37 -1.12
CA LEU A 62 -3.53 5.25 -1.19
C LEU A 62 -3.50 4.61 -2.57
N LEU A 63 -4.67 4.49 -3.20
CA LEU A 63 -4.86 3.74 -4.43
C LEU A 63 -5.59 4.58 -5.48
N GLU A 64 -5.40 4.21 -6.75
CA GLU A 64 -6.19 4.80 -7.82
C GLU A 64 -6.37 3.76 -8.91
N TYR A 65 -7.41 3.95 -9.69
CA TYR A 65 -7.65 3.10 -10.85
C TYR A 65 -7.12 3.82 -12.08
N LYS A 66 -6.32 3.12 -12.85
CA LYS A 66 -5.82 3.65 -14.12
C LYS A 66 -6.34 2.84 -15.27
N THR A 67 -6.90 3.53 -16.25
CA THR A 67 -7.32 2.88 -17.46
C THR A 67 -6.16 2.81 -18.43
N ASP A 68 -6.31 1.96 -19.42
CA ASP A 68 -5.35 1.90 -20.51
C ASP A 68 -5.66 3.07 -21.44
N THR A 69 -4.87 4.11 -21.34
CA THR A 69 -5.14 5.36 -22.05
C THR A 69 -4.70 5.35 -23.49
N THR A 70 -4.11 4.31 -23.96
CA THR A 70 -3.68 4.26 -25.35
C THR A 70 -4.86 4.11 -26.31
N GLU A 71 -5.99 3.75 -25.81
CA GLU A 71 -7.15 3.70 -26.67
C GLU A 71 -7.74 5.05 -26.84
N ASN A 72 -7.82 5.26 -26.70
CA ASN A 72 -8.36 6.10 -26.95
C ASN A 72 -8.69 6.57 -27.48
N GLU A 73 -8.58 6.50 -27.29
CA GLU A 73 -8.84 6.89 -27.69
C GLU A 73 -9.09 6.89 -28.14
#